data_7849886e39c00689ca5d8a966f91fee7
#
_entry.id   7849886e39c00689ca5d8a966f91fee7
#
_cell.length_a   1.000
_cell.length_b   1.000
_cell.length_c   1.000
_cell.angle_alpha   90.00
_cell.angle_beta   90.00
_cell.angle_gamma   90.00
#
_symmetry.space_group_name_H-M   'P 1'
#
loop_
_entity.id
_entity.type
_entity.pdbx_description
1 polymer ?
#
loop_
_entity_poly.entity_id
_entity_poly.type
_entity_poly.pdbx_seq_one_letter_code
_entity_poly.pdbx_strand_id
1 'polypeptide(L)'
;SAACATARSDVAQAQARVDLVGTASQRTVLVAPFDGTVAKIVGEVGEYSTPSPPGVAMPPAIDLIDDSCLYVAAPMDEVDAPKIRVGQPVRITLDALPGRSFAGKVRRVAPYVTAVEKQARTVEIEADFDDAASAGRLLVGYSADVEVILDRRDGVLRVPSSALLQGGRQGSGPTGRVLLLQDGRLVERAVKTGLANWEHTEITQGLQGGERIVTSLDRAGVAAGVAAVADVASAPK
;
A
#
# COMPACT_ATOMS: atom_id res chain seq x y z
N SER A 1 36.92 -4.67 60.92
CA SER A 1 38.33 -4.88 60.61
C SER A 1 38.50 -5.09 59.09
N ALA A 2 39.67 -4.76 58.55
CA ALA A 2 40.00 -4.91 57.15
C ALA A 2 39.74 -6.36 56.62
N ALA A 3 40.10 -7.36 57.41
CA ALA A 3 39.87 -8.76 57.08
C ALA A 3 38.41 -9.12 56.81
N CYS A 4 37.45 -8.55 57.55
CA CYS A 4 36.03 -8.76 57.28
C CYS A 4 35.58 -8.08 55.98
N ALA A 5 36.15 -6.92 55.63
CA ALA A 5 35.82 -6.25 54.38
C ALA A 5 36.37 -7.08 53.18
N THR A 6 37.61 -7.57 53.28
CA THR A 6 38.17 -8.43 52.23
C THR A 6 37.34 -9.69 52.05
N ALA A 7 36.99 -10.39 53.12
CA ALA A 7 36.18 -11.60 53.03
C ALA A 7 34.79 -11.35 52.39
N ARG A 8 34.17 -10.23 52.69
CA ARG A 8 32.90 -9.85 52.05
C ARG A 8 33.07 -9.57 50.54
N SER A 9 34.17 -8.92 50.16
CA SER A 9 34.48 -8.66 48.73
C SER A 9 34.75 -9.98 47.99
N ASP A 10 35.44 -10.94 48.63
CA ASP A 10 35.70 -12.26 48.05
C ASP A 10 34.41 -13.08 47.83
N VAL A 11 33.48 -13.01 48.78
CA VAL A 11 32.16 -13.62 48.65
C VAL A 11 31.37 -12.96 47.52
N ALA A 12 31.35 -11.64 47.46
CA ALA A 12 30.66 -10.92 46.39
C ALA A 12 31.22 -11.23 44.99
N GLN A 13 32.56 -11.37 44.91
CA GLN A 13 33.21 -11.75 43.66
C GLN A 13 32.90 -13.21 43.26
N ALA A 14 32.88 -14.12 44.21
CA ALA A 14 32.53 -15.52 43.97
C ALA A 14 31.05 -15.62 43.51
N GLN A 15 30.16 -14.89 44.13
CA GLN A 15 28.74 -14.83 43.73
C GLN A 15 28.59 -14.30 42.31
N ALA A 16 29.25 -13.20 41.97
CA ALA A 16 29.20 -12.64 40.63
C ALA A 16 29.71 -13.64 39.55
N ARG A 17 30.70 -14.47 39.89
CA ARG A 17 31.16 -15.54 38.98
C ARG A 17 30.10 -16.63 38.81
N VAL A 18 29.41 -17.03 39.86
CA VAL A 18 28.30 -18.00 39.80
C VAL A 18 27.18 -17.47 38.93
N ASP A 19 26.78 -16.20 39.12
CA ASP A 19 25.73 -15.55 38.36
C ASP A 19 26.09 -15.47 36.88
N LEU A 20 27.33 -15.17 36.55
CA LEU A 20 27.83 -15.11 35.18
C LEU A 20 27.76 -16.49 34.50
N VAL A 21 28.20 -17.57 35.18
CA VAL A 21 28.09 -18.92 34.65
C VAL A 21 26.65 -19.38 34.54
N GLY A 22 25.81 -19.03 35.51
CA GLY A 22 24.35 -19.25 35.45
C GLY A 22 23.70 -18.61 34.25
N THR A 23 24.02 -17.36 33.95
CA THR A 23 23.53 -16.64 32.77
C THR A 23 24.03 -17.30 31.47
N ALA A 24 25.31 -17.72 31.43
CA ALA A 24 25.85 -18.43 30.27
C ALA A 24 25.11 -19.75 30.04
N SER A 25 24.84 -20.52 31.11
CA SER A 25 24.07 -21.78 31.04
C SER A 25 22.63 -21.56 30.55
N GLN A 26 21.95 -20.51 31.02
CA GLN A 26 20.59 -20.18 30.54
C GLN A 26 20.55 -19.87 29.06
N ARG A 27 21.59 -19.26 28.49
CA ARG A 27 21.69 -18.94 27.05
C ARG A 27 21.89 -20.18 26.17
N THR A 28 22.18 -21.36 26.75
CA THR A 28 22.29 -22.63 25.99
C THR A 28 20.91 -23.19 25.61
N VAL A 29 19.86 -22.72 26.23
CA VAL A 29 18.48 -23.13 25.94
C VAL A 29 17.78 -21.94 25.25
N LEU A 30 17.44 -22.13 23.98
CA LEU A 30 16.65 -21.14 23.23
C LEU A 30 15.16 -21.35 23.54
N VAL A 31 14.51 -20.31 24.05
CA VAL A 31 13.08 -20.31 24.36
C VAL A 31 12.38 -19.32 23.42
N ALA A 32 11.26 -19.74 22.83
CA ALA A 32 10.44 -18.87 22.01
C ALA A 32 9.93 -17.68 22.84
N PRO A 33 10.18 -16.43 22.44
CA PRO A 33 9.77 -15.25 23.21
C PRO A 33 8.27 -14.92 23.03
N PHE A 34 7.62 -15.48 22.00
CA PHE A 34 6.21 -15.31 21.68
C PHE A 34 5.69 -16.54 20.93
N ASP A 35 4.36 -16.67 20.84
CA ASP A 35 3.70 -17.69 20.03
C ASP A 35 3.82 -17.32 18.55
N GLY A 36 4.17 -18.31 17.69
CA GLY A 36 4.38 -18.03 16.27
C GLY A 36 4.74 -19.27 15.47
N THR A 37 5.03 -19.05 14.20
CA THR A 37 5.45 -20.12 13.27
C THR A 37 6.96 -20.07 13.05
N VAL A 38 7.64 -21.21 13.21
CA VAL A 38 9.06 -21.34 12.86
C VAL A 38 9.18 -21.32 11.34
N ALA A 39 9.76 -20.24 10.80
CA ALA A 39 9.94 -20.08 9.35
C ALA A 39 11.19 -20.83 8.86
N LYS A 40 12.27 -20.81 9.63
CA LYS A 40 13.53 -21.43 9.25
C LYS A 40 14.34 -21.84 10.46
N ILE A 41 15.01 -22.97 10.35
CA ILE A 41 16.05 -23.42 11.27
C ILE A 41 17.36 -23.42 10.48
N VAL A 42 18.40 -22.78 11.02
CA VAL A 42 19.74 -22.71 10.41
C VAL A 42 20.69 -23.56 11.23
N GLY A 43 21.37 -24.50 10.56
CA GLY A 43 22.29 -25.45 11.19
C GLY A 43 21.67 -26.82 11.46
N GLU A 44 22.53 -27.79 11.74
CA GLU A 44 22.16 -29.16 12.02
C GLU A 44 22.57 -29.58 13.44
N VAL A 45 21.99 -30.66 13.92
CA VAL A 45 22.33 -31.19 15.22
C VAL A 45 23.81 -31.64 15.24
N GLY A 46 24.57 -31.07 16.17
CA GLY A 46 26.01 -31.31 16.28
C GLY A 46 26.89 -30.20 15.72
N GLU A 47 26.29 -29.20 15.03
CA GLU A 47 27.02 -28.02 14.61
C GLU A 47 27.22 -27.04 15.78
N TYR A 48 28.37 -26.36 15.76
CA TYR A 48 28.69 -25.34 16.75
C TYR A 48 28.03 -24.02 16.37
N SER A 49 27.12 -23.52 17.20
CA SER A 49 26.49 -22.25 17.06
C SER A 49 27.08 -21.20 18.00
N THR A 50 27.54 -20.08 17.47
CA THR A 50 28.02 -18.94 18.26
C THR A 50 27.03 -17.80 18.21
N PRO A 51 26.88 -17.03 19.32
CA PRO A 51 26.19 -15.75 19.25
C PRO A 51 26.89 -14.83 18.23
N SER A 52 26.10 -14.04 17.47
CA SER A 52 26.68 -13.06 16.55
C SER A 52 27.62 -12.11 17.27
N PRO A 53 28.86 -11.95 16.83
CA PRO A 53 29.74 -10.93 17.36
C PRO A 53 29.15 -9.55 17.09
N PRO A 54 29.39 -8.53 17.94
CA PRO A 54 28.94 -7.16 17.68
C PRO A 54 29.42 -6.68 16.31
N GLY A 55 28.47 -6.19 15.48
CA GLY A 55 28.75 -5.66 14.14
C GLY A 55 28.81 -6.69 13.00
N VAL A 56 28.62 -7.96 13.27
CA VAL A 56 28.54 -9.01 12.24
C VAL A 56 27.10 -9.55 12.18
N ALA A 57 26.41 -9.32 11.06
CA ALA A 57 25.08 -9.88 10.83
C ALA A 57 25.22 -11.36 10.49
N MET A 58 24.95 -12.25 11.45
CA MET A 58 24.82 -13.68 11.21
C MET A 58 23.32 -14.06 11.17
N PRO A 59 22.93 -15.02 10.33
CA PRO A 59 21.56 -15.49 10.33
C PRO A 59 21.19 -16.07 11.70
N PRO A 60 19.96 -15.87 12.19
CA PRO A 60 19.50 -16.46 13.44
C PRO A 60 19.46 -17.98 13.33
N ALA A 61 19.76 -18.68 14.43
CA ALA A 61 19.67 -20.15 14.47
C ALA A 61 18.24 -20.64 14.22
N ILE A 62 17.25 -19.89 14.70
CA ILE A 62 15.82 -20.14 14.49
C ILE A 62 15.18 -18.80 14.10
N ASP A 63 14.47 -18.80 13.00
CA ASP A 63 13.66 -17.67 12.55
C ASP A 63 12.19 -17.94 12.92
N LEU A 64 11.66 -17.13 13.84
CA LEU A 64 10.29 -17.24 14.36
C LEU A 64 9.49 -16.04 13.91
N ILE A 65 8.35 -16.29 13.27
CA ILE A 65 7.45 -15.26 12.74
C ILE A 65 6.16 -15.25 13.55
N ASP A 66 5.74 -14.06 13.98
CA ASP A 66 4.40 -13.83 14.48
C ASP A 66 3.45 -13.61 13.28
N ASP A 67 2.62 -14.61 13.01
CA ASP A 67 1.63 -14.59 11.92
C ASP A 67 0.22 -14.17 12.38
N SER A 68 0.09 -13.74 13.63
CA SER A 68 -1.19 -13.29 14.20
C SER A 68 -1.62 -11.91 13.69
N CYS A 69 -0.68 -11.10 13.19
CA CYS A 69 -0.92 -9.72 12.78
C CYS A 69 -0.21 -9.42 11.44
N LEU A 70 -0.94 -9.66 10.34
CA LEU A 70 -0.43 -9.41 8.99
C LEU A 70 -0.83 -8.00 8.53
N TYR A 71 0.12 -7.29 7.94
CA TYR A 71 -0.10 -6.02 7.28
C TYR A 71 0.67 -5.98 5.95
N VAL A 72 0.31 -5.04 5.08
CA VAL A 72 1.01 -4.81 3.82
C VAL A 72 1.86 -3.56 3.94
N ALA A 73 3.16 -3.68 3.65
CA ALA A 73 4.06 -2.55 3.51
C ALA A 73 4.22 -2.21 2.03
N ALA A 74 3.99 -0.95 1.67
CA ALA A 74 4.08 -0.48 0.29
C ALA A 74 4.84 0.85 0.20
N PRO A 75 5.80 0.99 -0.75
CA PRO A 75 6.46 2.24 -1.01
C PRO A 75 5.55 3.15 -1.86
N MET A 76 5.28 4.36 -1.36
CA MET A 76 4.52 5.38 -2.07
C MET A 76 5.43 6.51 -2.52
N ASP A 77 5.15 7.11 -3.67
CA ASP A 77 5.93 8.25 -4.17
C ASP A 77 5.89 9.43 -3.19
N GLU A 78 7.03 10.11 -3.01
CA GLU A 78 7.17 11.29 -2.15
C GLU A 78 6.15 12.40 -2.48
N VAL A 79 5.77 12.54 -3.76
CA VAL A 79 4.81 13.56 -4.21
C VAL A 79 3.37 13.26 -3.73
N ASP A 80 3.03 11.98 -3.59
CA ASP A 80 1.68 11.55 -3.17
C ASP A 80 1.57 11.32 -1.65
N ALA A 81 2.68 11.02 -0.99
CA ALA A 81 2.73 10.77 0.45
C ALA A 81 2.04 11.85 1.33
N PRO A 82 2.15 13.17 1.04
CA PRO A 82 1.49 14.21 1.84
C PRO A 82 -0.04 14.15 1.81
N LYS A 83 -0.63 13.45 0.84
CA LYS A 83 -2.08 13.26 0.72
C LYS A 83 -2.59 12.09 1.55
N ILE A 84 -1.68 11.20 1.98
CA ILE A 84 -2.01 9.96 2.69
C ILE A 84 -2.06 10.23 4.19
N ARG A 85 -3.10 9.69 4.84
CA ARG A 85 -3.31 9.81 6.29
C ARG A 85 -3.68 8.46 6.88
N VAL A 86 -3.27 8.25 8.12
CA VAL A 86 -3.70 7.08 8.90
C VAL A 86 -5.23 7.02 8.96
N GLY A 87 -5.77 5.81 8.80
CA GLY A 87 -7.21 5.55 8.79
C GLY A 87 -7.89 5.70 7.43
N GLN A 88 -7.20 6.19 6.39
CA GLN A 88 -7.76 6.21 5.04
C GLN A 88 -8.03 4.79 4.52
N PRO A 89 -9.15 4.58 3.81
CA PRO A 89 -9.45 3.29 3.22
C PRO A 89 -8.46 2.96 2.10
N VAL A 90 -8.10 1.69 2.03
CA VAL A 90 -7.26 1.14 0.96
C VAL A 90 -7.92 -0.06 0.32
N ARG A 91 -7.56 -0.31 -0.93
CA ARG A 91 -7.81 -1.56 -1.62
C ARG A 91 -6.49 -2.31 -1.75
N ILE A 92 -6.47 -3.55 -1.31
CA ILE A 92 -5.30 -4.42 -1.36
C ILE A 92 -5.59 -5.53 -2.36
N THR A 93 -4.67 -5.76 -3.28
CA THR A 93 -4.68 -6.92 -4.19
C THR A 93 -3.42 -7.72 -3.99
N LEU A 94 -3.53 -9.04 -4.07
CA LEU A 94 -2.41 -9.97 -3.83
C LEU A 94 -2.16 -10.76 -5.10
N ASP A 95 -0.91 -10.83 -5.54
CA ASP A 95 -0.52 -11.61 -6.72
C ASP A 95 -0.84 -13.10 -6.54
N ALA A 96 -0.74 -13.59 -5.31
CA ALA A 96 -1.09 -14.97 -4.97
C ALA A 96 -2.59 -15.28 -5.08
N LEU A 97 -3.47 -14.26 -5.11
CA LEU A 97 -4.93 -14.41 -5.16
C LEU A 97 -5.53 -13.53 -6.28
N PRO A 98 -5.26 -13.85 -7.55
CA PRO A 98 -5.68 -13.02 -8.68
C PRO A 98 -7.21 -12.88 -8.74
N GLY A 99 -7.67 -11.67 -9.09
CA GLY A 99 -9.11 -11.35 -9.21
C GLY A 99 -9.82 -11.12 -7.87
N ARG A 100 -9.10 -11.17 -6.74
CA ARG A 100 -9.63 -10.82 -5.43
C ARG A 100 -9.04 -9.50 -4.94
N SER A 101 -9.88 -8.66 -4.37
CA SER A 101 -9.47 -7.43 -3.69
C SER A 101 -9.97 -7.44 -2.25
N PHE A 102 -9.16 -6.93 -1.36
CA PHE A 102 -9.44 -6.86 0.07
C PHE A 102 -9.53 -5.40 0.48
N ALA A 103 -10.49 -5.09 1.33
CA ALA A 103 -10.60 -3.78 1.96
C ALA A 103 -9.63 -3.70 3.15
N GLY A 104 -9.10 -2.50 3.36
CA GLY A 104 -8.20 -2.24 4.47
C GLY A 104 -8.11 -0.75 4.79
N LYS A 105 -7.22 -0.41 5.71
CA LYS A 105 -6.96 0.97 6.12
C LYS A 105 -5.47 1.21 6.29
N VAL A 106 -5.06 2.44 6.00
CA VAL A 106 -3.71 2.89 6.29
C VAL A 106 -3.49 2.85 7.81
N ARG A 107 -2.58 2.01 8.25
CA ARG A 107 -2.16 1.85 9.65
C ARG A 107 -1.10 2.86 10.04
N ARG A 108 -0.10 3.04 9.19
CA ARG A 108 1.05 3.90 9.45
C ARG A 108 1.57 4.53 8.15
N VAL A 109 2.07 5.75 8.26
CA VAL A 109 2.85 6.43 7.23
C VAL A 109 4.23 6.71 7.85
N ALA A 110 5.30 6.30 7.19
CA ALA A 110 6.65 6.54 7.70
C ALA A 110 6.93 8.05 7.78
N PRO A 111 7.57 8.53 8.86
CA PRO A 111 7.87 9.95 9.03
C PRO A 111 9.13 10.41 8.27
N TYR A 112 9.66 9.58 7.37
CA TYR A 112 10.87 9.85 6.60
C TYR A 112 10.76 9.31 5.18
N VAL A 113 11.54 9.91 4.30
CA VAL A 113 11.68 9.50 2.90
C VAL A 113 12.88 8.56 2.77
N THR A 114 12.68 7.43 2.15
CA THR A 114 13.76 6.50 1.77
C THR A 114 14.18 6.78 0.34
N ALA A 115 15.47 7.02 0.14
CA ALA A 115 16.06 7.16 -1.18
C ALA A 115 17.02 6.00 -1.41
N VAL A 116 16.74 5.17 -2.40
CA VAL A 116 17.68 4.16 -2.89
C VAL A 116 18.43 4.78 -4.07
N GLU A 117 19.75 4.63 -4.13
CA GLU A 117 20.56 5.20 -5.20
C GLU A 117 19.98 4.87 -6.59
N LYS A 118 19.73 5.92 -7.38
CA LYS A 118 19.14 5.87 -8.74
C LYS A 118 17.69 5.35 -8.83
N GLN A 119 16.98 5.25 -7.73
CA GLN A 119 15.55 4.91 -7.68
C GLN A 119 14.70 6.09 -7.20
N ALA A 120 13.37 5.96 -7.36
CA ALA A 120 12.42 6.95 -6.88
C ALA A 120 12.53 7.14 -5.37
N ARG A 121 12.25 8.36 -4.92
CA ARG A 121 12.14 8.67 -3.48
C ARG A 121 10.77 8.25 -3.00
N THR A 122 10.73 7.41 -1.98
CA THR A 122 9.49 6.82 -1.50
C THR A 122 9.31 7.02 0.01
N VAL A 123 8.05 7.05 0.42
CA VAL A 123 7.61 6.97 1.81
C VAL A 123 6.91 5.65 2.00
N GLU A 124 7.34 4.87 2.97
CA GLU A 124 6.69 3.59 3.29
C GLU A 124 5.37 3.83 4.00
N ILE A 125 4.33 3.17 3.53
CA ILE A 125 3.04 3.08 4.22
C ILE A 125 2.79 1.63 4.63
N GLU A 126 2.09 1.46 5.75
CA GLU A 126 1.58 0.17 6.19
C GLU A 126 0.06 0.20 6.14
N ALA A 127 -0.53 -0.88 5.65
CA ALA A 127 -1.98 -1.04 5.58
C ALA A 127 -2.42 -2.34 6.25
N ASP A 128 -3.40 -2.25 7.12
CA ASP A 128 -4.07 -3.40 7.73
C ASP A 128 -5.21 -3.87 6.83
N PHE A 129 -5.51 -5.18 6.88
CA PHE A 129 -6.74 -5.72 6.32
C PHE A 129 -7.91 -5.47 7.27
N ASP A 130 -9.06 -5.02 6.76
CA ASP A 130 -10.30 -4.90 7.58
C ASP A 130 -10.79 -6.28 8.03
N ASP A 131 -10.60 -7.31 7.20
CA ASP A 131 -10.92 -8.71 7.49
C ASP A 131 -9.82 -9.62 6.93
N ALA A 132 -8.78 -9.85 7.73
CA ALA A 132 -7.68 -10.76 7.36
C ALA A 132 -8.16 -12.21 7.19
N ALA A 133 -9.21 -12.63 7.92
CA ALA A 133 -9.73 -13.99 7.83
C ALA A 133 -10.35 -14.29 6.46
N SER A 134 -10.90 -13.28 5.78
CA SER A 134 -11.46 -13.43 4.43
C SER A 134 -10.41 -13.80 3.37
N ALA A 135 -9.15 -13.44 3.61
CA ALA A 135 -8.03 -13.76 2.71
C ALA A 135 -7.55 -15.21 2.85
N GLY A 136 -7.97 -15.91 3.93
CA GLY A 136 -7.50 -17.24 4.27
C GLY A 136 -6.09 -17.22 4.88
N ARG A 137 -5.35 -18.31 4.76
CA ARG A 137 -3.97 -18.37 5.27
C ARG A 137 -3.02 -17.68 4.30
N LEU A 138 -2.69 -16.43 4.59
CA LEU A 138 -1.66 -15.68 3.87
C LEU A 138 -0.28 -16.06 4.39
N LEU A 139 0.71 -16.06 3.48
CA LEU A 139 2.10 -16.23 3.86
C LEU A 139 2.80 -14.86 3.90
N VAL A 140 3.66 -14.69 4.89
CA VAL A 140 4.56 -13.54 4.95
C VAL A 140 5.47 -13.54 3.73
N GLY A 141 5.64 -12.38 3.09
CA GLY A 141 6.45 -12.22 1.89
C GLY A 141 5.69 -12.32 0.56
N TYR A 142 4.36 -12.45 0.58
CA TYR A 142 3.57 -12.30 -0.65
C TYR A 142 3.66 -10.88 -1.19
N SER A 143 3.72 -10.77 -2.53
CA SER A 143 3.61 -9.49 -3.22
C SER A 143 2.18 -8.98 -3.16
N ALA A 144 2.04 -7.68 -2.90
CA ALA A 144 0.75 -7.01 -2.77
C ALA A 144 0.81 -5.61 -3.37
N ASP A 145 -0.27 -5.20 -4.03
CA ASP A 145 -0.50 -3.83 -4.47
C ASP A 145 -1.48 -3.14 -3.52
N VAL A 146 -1.17 -1.90 -3.15
CA VAL A 146 -2.02 -1.07 -2.28
C VAL A 146 -2.47 0.17 -3.02
N GLU A 147 -3.77 0.29 -3.21
CA GLU A 147 -4.41 1.49 -3.75
C GLU A 147 -5.04 2.30 -2.60
N VAL A 148 -4.49 3.48 -2.30
CA VAL A 148 -5.04 4.37 -1.27
C VAL A 148 -6.18 5.19 -1.87
N ILE A 149 -7.36 5.12 -1.27
CA ILE A 149 -8.54 5.85 -1.70
C ILE A 149 -8.52 7.24 -1.06
N LEU A 150 -8.09 8.24 -1.82
CA LEU A 150 -7.97 9.61 -1.34
C LEU A 150 -9.34 10.28 -1.16
N ASP A 151 -10.20 10.09 -2.16
CA ASP A 151 -11.55 10.65 -2.19
C ASP A 151 -12.52 9.66 -2.85
N ARG A 152 -13.77 9.64 -2.36
CA ARG A 152 -14.84 8.84 -2.94
C ARG A 152 -16.13 9.64 -3.00
N ARG A 153 -16.79 9.58 -4.13
CA ARG A 153 -18.15 10.11 -4.31
C ARG A 153 -19.02 9.06 -4.96
N ASP A 154 -20.15 8.78 -4.36
CA ASP A 154 -21.15 7.84 -4.87
C ASP A 154 -22.30 8.59 -5.52
N GLY A 155 -22.96 7.96 -6.52
CA GLY A 155 -24.14 8.54 -7.18
C GLY A 155 -23.87 9.74 -8.09
N VAL A 156 -22.63 9.96 -8.51
CA VAL A 156 -22.24 11.07 -9.38
C VAL A 156 -22.33 10.70 -10.86
N LEU A 157 -22.63 11.70 -11.71
CA LEU A 157 -22.52 11.56 -13.16
C LEU A 157 -21.04 11.53 -13.53
N ARG A 158 -20.59 10.47 -14.18
CA ARG A 158 -19.20 10.29 -14.62
C ARG A 158 -19.11 9.98 -16.10
N VAL A 159 -18.04 10.41 -16.71
CA VAL A 159 -17.69 10.10 -18.10
C VAL A 159 -16.28 9.53 -18.17
N PRO A 160 -15.95 8.69 -19.17
CA PRO A 160 -14.56 8.30 -19.41
C PRO A 160 -13.67 9.55 -19.58
N SER A 161 -12.52 9.57 -18.91
CA SER A 161 -11.61 10.73 -18.97
C SER A 161 -11.11 10.99 -20.40
N SER A 162 -11.05 9.96 -21.24
CA SER A 162 -10.74 10.04 -22.67
C SER A 162 -11.81 10.78 -23.51
N ALA A 163 -13.04 10.92 -22.99
CA ALA A 163 -14.12 11.63 -23.67
C ALA A 163 -14.10 13.16 -23.46
N LEU A 164 -13.18 13.64 -22.63
CA LEU A 164 -13.02 15.05 -22.31
C LEU A 164 -11.96 15.70 -23.20
N LEU A 165 -12.38 16.71 -23.98
CA LEU A 165 -11.49 17.67 -24.57
C LEU A 165 -10.99 18.60 -23.46
N GLN A 166 -9.67 18.65 -23.24
CA GLN A 166 -9.10 19.48 -22.19
C GLN A 166 -9.46 20.95 -22.40
N GLY A 167 -10.20 21.51 -21.47
CA GLY A 167 -10.46 22.92 -21.35
C GLY A 167 -9.49 23.52 -20.33
N GLY A 168 -8.96 24.71 -20.64
CA GLY A 168 -8.16 25.45 -19.67
C GLY A 168 -8.94 25.76 -18.39
N ARG A 169 -8.22 26.06 -17.30
CA ARG A 169 -8.85 26.63 -16.09
C ARG A 169 -9.45 27.98 -16.43
N GLN A 170 -10.75 28.06 -16.59
CA GLN A 170 -11.48 29.30 -16.73
C GLN A 170 -12.50 29.44 -15.58
N GLY A 171 -12.29 30.41 -14.72
CA GLY A 171 -13.17 30.64 -13.56
C GLY A 171 -12.87 29.74 -12.35
N SER A 172 -13.82 29.60 -11.43
CA SER A 172 -13.73 28.94 -10.13
C SER A 172 -13.84 27.40 -10.20
N GLY A 173 -13.13 26.73 -11.13
CA GLY A 173 -13.10 25.27 -11.17
C GLY A 173 -12.55 24.70 -12.48
N PRO A 174 -12.20 23.40 -12.48
CA PRO A 174 -11.79 22.72 -13.69
C PRO A 174 -12.96 22.61 -14.66
N THR A 175 -12.75 23.04 -15.90
CA THR A 175 -13.72 22.98 -16.98
C THR A 175 -13.20 22.09 -18.10
N GLY A 176 -14.11 21.35 -18.73
CA GLY A 176 -13.83 20.52 -19.88
C GLY A 176 -14.88 20.76 -20.96
N ARG A 177 -14.69 20.13 -22.11
CA ARG A 177 -15.65 20.11 -23.20
C ARG A 177 -15.89 18.68 -23.63
N VAL A 178 -17.11 18.35 -23.98
CA VAL A 178 -17.48 17.03 -24.50
C VAL A 178 -18.18 17.20 -25.84
N LEU A 179 -18.07 16.20 -26.72
CA LEU A 179 -18.84 16.12 -27.94
C LEU A 179 -20.06 15.24 -27.70
N LEU A 180 -21.27 15.86 -27.83
CA LEU A 180 -22.55 15.16 -27.73
C LEU A 180 -23.08 14.85 -29.13
N LEU A 181 -23.74 13.70 -29.23
CA LEU A 181 -24.55 13.39 -30.41
C LEU A 181 -25.96 13.96 -30.22
N GLN A 182 -26.27 15.00 -30.92
CA GLN A 182 -27.59 15.66 -30.93
C GLN A 182 -28.09 15.77 -32.37
N ASP A 183 -29.29 15.29 -32.65
CA ASP A 183 -29.96 15.32 -33.97
C ASP A 183 -29.04 14.84 -35.12
N GLY A 184 -28.25 13.79 -34.88
CA GLY A 184 -27.35 13.20 -35.88
C GLY A 184 -26.09 14.04 -36.15
N ARG A 185 -25.77 15.02 -35.33
CA ARG A 185 -24.55 15.83 -35.40
C ARG A 185 -23.82 15.89 -34.09
N LEU A 186 -22.50 16.11 -34.15
CA LEU A 186 -21.67 16.31 -32.98
C LEU A 186 -21.72 17.77 -32.54
N VAL A 187 -22.18 18.02 -31.33
CA VAL A 187 -22.26 19.35 -30.73
C VAL A 187 -21.30 19.43 -29.56
N GLU A 188 -20.43 20.44 -29.57
CA GLU A 188 -19.52 20.69 -28.46
C GLU A 188 -20.28 21.37 -27.31
N ARG A 189 -20.11 20.81 -26.09
CA ARG A 189 -20.71 21.37 -24.88
C ARG A 189 -19.68 21.54 -23.79
N ALA A 190 -19.65 22.73 -23.19
CA ALA A 190 -18.82 22.98 -22.00
C ALA A 190 -19.44 22.30 -20.78
N VAL A 191 -18.60 21.69 -19.98
CA VAL A 191 -18.98 21.00 -18.75
C VAL A 191 -18.07 21.43 -17.58
N LYS A 192 -18.62 21.41 -16.37
CA LYS A 192 -17.79 21.54 -15.16
C LYS A 192 -17.46 20.14 -14.64
N THR A 193 -16.18 19.93 -14.37
CA THR A 193 -15.68 18.67 -13.86
C THR A 193 -15.50 18.72 -12.34
N GLY A 194 -15.55 17.58 -11.69
CA GLY A 194 -15.27 17.40 -10.27
C GLY A 194 -14.04 16.50 -10.07
N LEU A 195 -14.19 15.47 -9.27
CA LEU A 195 -13.13 14.47 -9.06
C LEU A 195 -12.83 13.74 -10.37
N ALA A 196 -11.55 13.50 -10.60
CA ALA A 196 -11.09 12.79 -11.79
C ALA A 196 -10.00 11.78 -11.40
N ASN A 197 -10.04 10.64 -12.07
CA ASN A 197 -8.95 9.68 -12.09
C ASN A 197 -8.54 9.39 -13.56
N TRP A 198 -7.63 8.44 -13.75
CA TRP A 198 -7.15 8.07 -15.08
C TRP A 198 -8.25 7.46 -15.97
N GLU A 199 -9.30 6.88 -15.40
CA GLU A 199 -10.37 6.17 -16.11
C GLU A 199 -11.63 7.04 -16.29
N HIS A 200 -12.05 7.74 -15.23
CA HIS A 200 -13.30 8.49 -15.20
C HIS A 200 -13.11 9.90 -14.63
N THR A 201 -13.95 10.81 -15.10
CA THR A 201 -14.08 12.17 -14.57
C THR A 201 -15.54 12.46 -14.20
N GLU A 202 -15.73 12.96 -12.99
CA GLU A 202 -17.03 13.44 -12.51
C GLU A 202 -17.46 14.69 -13.29
N ILE A 203 -18.72 14.74 -13.68
CA ILE A 203 -19.35 15.92 -14.27
C ILE A 203 -20.34 16.50 -13.27
N THR A 204 -20.04 17.73 -12.81
CA THR A 204 -20.86 18.41 -11.81
C THR A 204 -21.96 19.29 -12.47
N GLN A 205 -21.72 19.80 -13.69
CA GLN A 205 -22.66 20.59 -14.44
C GLN A 205 -22.44 20.46 -15.96
N GLY A 206 -23.51 20.64 -16.75
CA GLY A 206 -23.41 20.71 -18.20
C GLY A 206 -23.78 19.44 -18.94
N LEU A 207 -23.96 18.30 -18.22
CA LEU A 207 -24.39 17.02 -18.80
C LEU A 207 -25.53 16.41 -17.97
N GLN A 208 -26.39 15.64 -18.64
CA GLN A 208 -27.46 14.87 -17.99
C GLN A 208 -27.28 13.38 -18.22
N GLY A 209 -27.79 12.59 -17.30
CA GLY A 209 -27.78 11.11 -17.43
C GLY A 209 -28.57 10.68 -18.67
N GLY A 210 -27.99 9.78 -19.48
CA GLY A 210 -28.60 9.28 -20.71
C GLY A 210 -28.23 10.04 -22.00
N GLU A 211 -27.52 11.16 -21.91
CA GLU A 211 -26.98 11.83 -23.10
C GLU A 211 -25.83 11.01 -23.70
N ARG A 212 -25.80 10.98 -25.04
CA ARG A 212 -24.78 10.22 -25.79
C ARG A 212 -23.58 11.11 -26.07
N ILE A 213 -22.40 10.67 -25.62
CA ILE A 213 -21.14 11.38 -25.81
C ILE A 213 -20.17 10.57 -26.67
N VAL A 214 -19.25 11.26 -27.32
CA VAL A 214 -18.15 10.61 -28.06
C VAL A 214 -17.04 10.20 -27.09
N THR A 215 -16.66 8.93 -27.09
CA THR A 215 -15.59 8.39 -26.25
C THR A 215 -14.26 8.25 -26.97
N SER A 216 -14.24 8.25 -28.30
CA SER A 216 -13.04 8.11 -29.15
C SER A 216 -12.77 9.42 -29.88
N LEU A 217 -12.17 10.37 -29.19
CA LEU A 217 -11.86 11.72 -29.72
C LEU A 217 -10.68 11.72 -30.70
N ASP A 218 -9.87 10.67 -30.69
CA ASP A 218 -8.66 10.45 -31.50
C ASP A 218 -8.95 9.98 -32.93
N ARG A 219 -10.20 9.60 -33.24
CA ARG A 219 -10.58 9.14 -34.58
C ARG A 219 -10.61 10.31 -35.56
N ALA A 220 -10.02 10.07 -36.73
CA ALA A 220 -10.05 11.03 -37.83
C ALA A 220 -11.51 11.39 -38.22
N GLY A 221 -11.81 12.70 -38.37
CA GLY A 221 -13.13 13.19 -38.72
C GLY A 221 -14.06 13.49 -37.52
N VAL A 222 -13.64 13.22 -36.29
CA VAL A 222 -14.40 13.59 -35.07
C VAL A 222 -14.18 15.08 -34.79
N ALA A 223 -15.15 15.91 -35.09
CA ALA A 223 -15.13 17.34 -34.81
C ALA A 223 -16.56 17.88 -34.60
N ALA A 224 -16.67 19.01 -33.92
CA ALA A 224 -17.97 19.71 -33.77
C ALA A 224 -18.60 20.03 -35.12
N GLY A 225 -19.91 19.83 -35.25
CA GLY A 225 -20.69 20.06 -36.47
C GLY A 225 -20.74 18.90 -37.46
N VAL A 226 -19.89 17.87 -37.32
CA VAL A 226 -19.86 16.71 -38.20
C VAL A 226 -21.07 15.81 -37.96
N ALA A 227 -21.64 15.26 -39.06
CA ALA A 227 -22.71 14.27 -38.96
C ALA A 227 -22.14 12.96 -38.38
N ALA A 228 -22.85 12.41 -37.42
CA ALA A 228 -22.43 11.19 -36.73
C ALA A 228 -23.63 10.29 -36.41
N VAL A 229 -23.39 9.01 -36.37
CA VAL A 229 -24.35 7.99 -35.95
C VAL A 229 -23.79 7.24 -34.78
N ALA A 230 -24.62 6.91 -33.79
CA ALA A 230 -24.19 6.11 -32.66
C ALA A 230 -23.80 4.70 -33.14
N ASP A 231 -22.60 4.26 -32.76
CA ASP A 231 -22.18 2.88 -32.92
C ASP A 231 -22.91 2.00 -31.87
N VAL A 232 -23.74 1.08 -32.34
CA VAL A 232 -24.57 0.22 -31.47
C VAL A 232 -23.78 -0.96 -30.92
N ALA A 233 -22.49 -1.10 -31.26
CA ALA A 233 -21.73 -2.33 -31.08
C ALA A 233 -20.92 -2.43 -29.77
N SER A 234 -21.13 -1.59 -28.76
CA SER A 234 -20.45 -1.81 -27.46
C SER A 234 -21.18 -1.20 -26.27
N ALA A 235 -22.23 -1.87 -25.81
CA ALA A 235 -22.56 -1.78 -24.40
C ALA A 235 -21.59 -2.71 -23.65
N PRO A 236 -20.75 -2.23 -22.73
CA PRO A 236 -19.98 -3.11 -21.88
C PRO A 236 -20.93 -3.93 -21.01
N LYS A 237 -20.65 -5.25 -20.95
CA LYS A 237 -21.32 -6.18 -20.01
C LYS A 237 -20.93 -5.87 -18.56
#